data_e63e7fddb157d0a6fda01422a59de97e
#
_entry.id   e63e7fddb157d0a6fda01422a59de97e
#
_cell.length_a   1.000
_cell.length_b   1.000
_cell.length_c   1.000
_cell.angle_alpha   90.00
_cell.angle_beta   90.00
_cell.angle_gamma   90.00
#
_symmetry.space_group_name_H-M   'P 1'
#
loop_
_entity.id
_entity.type
_entity.pdbx_description
1 polymer ?
#
loop_
_entity_poly.entity_id
_entity_poly.type
_entity_poly.pdbx_seq_one_letter_code
_entity_poly.pdbx_strand_id
1 'polypeptide(L)'
;MKNRNGFSLVELLLVVAVILIISAIAIPNFLRSRERANEASAVASMRLINTAAVTYSVTYSNLGYPVSLTAMGGASPCTASSAQACLLDDVLAQGTKSGYSFALTGDGLVPSVSYLVTGTPQAVGSTGQRMFCTDQNSVIHYDSSGSGCTSASPTLD
;
A
#
# COMPACT_ATOMS: atom_id res chain seq x y z
N MET A 1 11.70 20.97 -58.01
CA MET A 1 10.93 19.74 -57.71
C MET A 1 11.45 19.16 -56.39
N LYS A 2 10.62 19.12 -55.35
CA LYS A 2 11.01 18.62 -54.01
C LYS A 2 10.84 17.11 -54.03
N ASN A 3 11.94 16.33 -53.97
CA ASN A 3 11.90 14.87 -53.86
C ASN A 3 11.17 14.50 -52.55
N ARG A 4 9.98 13.94 -52.66
CA ARG A 4 9.24 13.34 -51.54
C ARG A 4 9.67 11.88 -51.47
N ASN A 5 10.72 11.60 -50.66
CA ASN A 5 11.13 10.24 -50.39
C ASN A 5 9.99 9.56 -49.58
N GLY A 6 9.30 8.60 -50.18
CA GLY A 6 8.29 7.79 -49.50
C GLY A 6 8.98 6.74 -48.65
N PHE A 7 8.39 6.44 -47.46
CA PHE A 7 8.86 5.39 -46.57
C PHE A 7 8.64 4.00 -47.20
N SER A 8 9.64 3.13 -47.14
CA SER A 8 9.51 1.75 -47.66
C SER A 8 8.71 0.89 -46.71
N LEU A 9 7.83 0.04 -47.24
CA LEU A 9 7.05 -0.93 -46.45
C LEU A 9 7.95 -1.87 -45.61
N VAL A 10 9.10 -2.25 -46.17
CA VAL A 10 10.09 -3.11 -45.48
C VAL A 10 10.73 -2.38 -44.30
N GLU A 11 11.01 -1.07 -44.43
CA GLU A 11 11.58 -0.25 -43.39
C GLU A 11 10.61 -0.11 -42.18
N LEU A 12 9.30 0.08 -42.47
CA LEU A 12 8.28 0.08 -41.45
C LEU A 12 8.14 -1.28 -40.75
N LEU A 13 8.18 -2.38 -41.51
CA LEU A 13 8.06 -3.73 -40.99
C LEU A 13 9.24 -4.09 -40.07
N LEU A 14 10.45 -3.69 -40.44
CA LEU A 14 11.65 -3.91 -39.62
C LEU A 14 11.56 -3.16 -38.28
N VAL A 15 11.12 -1.90 -38.30
CA VAL A 15 10.95 -1.10 -37.07
C VAL A 15 9.92 -1.73 -36.13
N VAL A 16 8.77 -2.15 -36.65
CA VAL A 16 7.73 -2.81 -35.85
C VAL A 16 8.25 -4.12 -35.27
N ALA A 17 9.00 -4.93 -36.02
CA ALA A 17 9.58 -6.18 -35.53
C ALA A 17 10.52 -5.92 -34.34
N VAL A 18 11.39 -4.91 -34.41
CA VAL A 18 12.31 -4.56 -33.32
C VAL A 18 11.53 -4.09 -32.07
N ILE A 19 10.51 -3.25 -32.24
CA ILE A 19 9.67 -2.77 -31.11
C ILE A 19 8.98 -3.95 -30.43
N LEU A 20 8.43 -4.91 -31.18
CA LEU A 20 7.76 -6.08 -30.61
C LEU A 20 8.73 -6.95 -29.81
N ILE A 21 9.96 -7.18 -30.27
CA ILE A 21 10.97 -7.95 -29.54
C ILE A 21 11.33 -7.26 -28.21
N ILE A 22 11.58 -5.95 -28.23
CA ILE A 22 11.90 -5.19 -27.01
C ILE A 22 10.72 -5.21 -26.03
N SER A 23 9.51 -5.01 -26.55
CA SER A 23 8.28 -4.99 -25.72
C SER A 23 8.02 -6.34 -25.05
N ALA A 24 8.29 -7.45 -25.73
CA ALA A 24 8.12 -8.80 -25.19
C ALA A 24 8.97 -9.04 -23.92
N ILE A 25 10.13 -8.42 -23.81
CA ILE A 25 11.03 -8.53 -22.65
C ILE A 25 10.74 -7.46 -21.61
N ALA A 26 10.43 -6.23 -22.05
CA ALA A 26 10.28 -5.07 -21.18
C ALA A 26 8.98 -5.09 -20.36
N ILE A 27 7.86 -5.50 -20.96
CA ILE A 27 6.54 -5.45 -20.31
C ILE A 27 6.47 -6.34 -19.06
N PRO A 28 6.83 -7.65 -19.08
CA PRO A 28 6.75 -8.48 -17.88
C PRO A 28 7.69 -8.03 -16.76
N ASN A 29 8.88 -7.52 -17.11
CA ASN A 29 9.81 -6.97 -16.12
C ASN A 29 9.28 -5.69 -15.47
N PHE A 30 8.64 -4.82 -16.25
CA PHE A 30 8.02 -3.60 -15.74
C PHE A 30 6.86 -3.91 -14.77
N LEU A 31 6.00 -4.87 -15.08
CA LEU A 31 4.90 -5.28 -14.20
C LEU A 31 5.41 -5.80 -12.85
N ARG A 32 6.41 -6.67 -12.84
CA ARG A 32 7.05 -7.17 -11.61
C ARG A 32 7.71 -6.06 -10.79
N SER A 33 8.34 -5.09 -11.47
CA SER A 33 8.93 -3.93 -10.78
C SER A 33 7.86 -3.07 -10.11
N ARG A 34 6.72 -2.87 -10.77
CA ARG A 34 5.57 -2.15 -10.23
C ARG A 34 4.97 -2.85 -9.01
N GLU A 35 4.79 -4.17 -9.06
CA GLU A 35 4.32 -4.97 -7.91
C GLU A 35 5.23 -4.78 -6.69
N ARG A 36 6.56 -4.92 -6.86
CA ARG A 36 7.54 -4.71 -5.79
C ARG A 36 7.52 -3.30 -5.23
N ALA A 37 7.34 -2.29 -6.07
CA ALA A 37 7.23 -0.91 -5.64
C ALA A 37 5.96 -0.67 -4.81
N ASN A 38 4.84 -1.27 -5.21
CA ASN A 38 3.59 -1.22 -4.44
C ASN A 38 3.74 -1.91 -3.07
N GLU A 39 4.38 -3.09 -3.02
CA GLU A 39 4.67 -3.79 -1.76
C GLU A 39 5.54 -2.95 -0.82
N ALA A 40 6.61 -2.34 -1.35
CA ALA A 40 7.46 -1.45 -0.56
C ALA A 40 6.69 -0.23 -0.03
N SER A 41 5.80 0.35 -0.85
CA SER A 41 4.89 1.43 -0.43
C SER A 41 3.90 0.97 0.65
N ALA A 42 3.40 -0.27 0.54
CA ALA A 42 2.51 -0.85 1.54
C ALA A 42 3.22 -1.01 2.90
N VAL A 43 4.43 -1.55 2.91
CA VAL A 43 5.26 -1.67 4.13
C VAL A 43 5.54 -0.31 4.76
N ALA A 44 5.88 0.70 3.95
CA ALA A 44 6.07 2.07 4.44
C ALA A 44 4.79 2.64 5.07
N SER A 45 3.63 2.39 4.44
CA SER A 45 2.32 2.79 4.97
C SER A 45 1.99 2.09 6.29
N MET A 46 2.31 0.79 6.44
CA MET A 46 2.15 0.06 7.69
C MET A 46 2.96 0.68 8.84
N ARG A 47 4.22 1.08 8.57
CA ARG A 47 5.06 1.78 9.55
C ARG A 47 4.48 3.13 9.98
N LEU A 48 3.93 3.88 9.02
CA LEU A 48 3.25 5.16 9.31
C LEU A 48 2.01 4.93 10.18
N ILE A 49 1.20 3.92 9.89
CA ILE A 49 0.01 3.57 10.67
C ILE A 49 0.41 3.19 12.10
N ASN A 50 1.46 2.37 12.29
CA ASN A 50 1.96 2.01 13.62
C ASN A 50 2.39 3.24 14.41
N THR A 51 3.18 4.14 13.80
CA THR A 51 3.61 5.39 14.44
C THR A 51 2.43 6.27 14.81
N ALA A 52 1.45 6.40 13.93
CA ALA A 52 0.22 7.16 14.18
C ALA A 52 -0.61 6.51 15.31
N ALA A 53 -0.74 5.18 15.34
CA ALA A 53 -1.50 4.47 16.36
C ALA A 53 -0.88 4.64 17.77
N VAL A 54 0.44 4.58 17.89
CA VAL A 54 1.15 4.86 19.15
C VAL A 54 0.97 6.33 19.55
N THR A 55 1.11 7.27 18.61
CA THR A 55 0.90 8.69 18.90
C THR A 55 -0.54 8.97 19.36
N TYR A 56 -1.51 8.32 18.70
CA TYR A 56 -2.92 8.42 19.08
C TYR A 56 -3.15 7.92 20.52
N SER A 57 -2.63 6.74 20.88
CA SER A 57 -2.82 6.16 22.21
C SER A 57 -2.20 7.00 23.34
N VAL A 58 -1.09 7.69 23.06
CA VAL A 58 -0.46 8.62 24.02
C VAL A 58 -1.29 9.91 24.16
N THR A 59 -1.80 10.44 23.03
CA THR A 59 -2.57 11.69 23.01
C THR A 59 -3.95 11.51 23.63
N TYR A 60 -4.60 10.39 23.36
CA TYR A 60 -5.95 10.06 23.81
C TYR A 60 -5.93 8.83 24.76
N SER A 61 -5.14 8.92 25.81
CA SER A 61 -4.86 7.80 26.74
C SER A 61 -6.09 7.17 27.38
N ASN A 62 -7.19 7.92 27.53
CA ASN A 62 -8.48 7.42 28.01
C ASN A 62 -9.22 6.54 26.99
N LEU A 63 -8.85 6.58 25.71
CA LEU A 63 -9.40 5.77 24.63
C LEU A 63 -8.47 4.62 24.24
N GLY A 64 -7.16 4.76 24.48
CA GLY A 64 -6.14 3.79 24.10
C GLY A 64 -5.81 3.84 22.59
N TYR A 65 -5.62 2.67 21.96
CA TYR A 65 -5.34 2.59 20.53
C TYR A 65 -6.55 2.95 19.67
N PRO A 66 -6.33 3.46 18.43
CA PRO A 66 -7.42 3.81 17.53
C PRO A 66 -8.19 2.55 17.08
N VAL A 67 -9.49 2.70 16.89
CA VAL A 67 -10.37 1.61 16.43
C VAL A 67 -10.56 1.60 14.91
N SER A 68 -10.09 2.64 14.21
CA SER A 68 -10.16 2.75 12.74
C SER A 68 -9.07 3.66 12.20
N LEU A 69 -8.74 3.51 10.91
CA LEU A 69 -7.81 4.41 10.20
C LEU A 69 -8.34 5.83 10.13
N THR A 70 -9.65 5.97 9.97
CA THR A 70 -10.30 7.30 9.86
C THR A 70 -10.17 8.13 11.12
N ALA A 71 -10.09 7.49 12.30
CA ALA A 71 -9.86 8.20 13.56
C ALA A 71 -8.47 8.87 13.63
N MET A 72 -7.51 8.38 12.86
CA MET A 72 -6.15 8.95 12.76
C MET A 72 -6.00 9.95 11.60
N GLY A 73 -6.97 10.00 10.68
CA GLY A 73 -6.97 10.91 9.53
C GLY A 73 -7.46 12.30 9.85
N GLY A 74 -7.80 13.05 8.82
CA GLY A 74 -8.45 14.35 8.89
C GLY A 74 -8.17 15.17 7.64
N ALA A 75 -9.24 15.67 6.99
CA ALA A 75 -9.14 16.51 5.80
C ALA A 75 -8.51 17.88 6.12
N SER A 76 -7.69 18.39 5.22
CA SER A 76 -7.06 19.71 5.38
C SER A 76 -8.04 20.86 5.03
N PRO A 77 -8.17 21.91 5.89
CA PRO A 77 -7.47 22.13 7.16
C PRO A 77 -8.01 21.23 8.28
N CYS A 78 -7.11 20.54 8.99
CA CYS A 78 -7.48 19.55 9.99
C CYS A 78 -7.45 20.14 11.41
N THR A 79 -8.51 19.91 12.19
CA THR A 79 -8.56 20.22 13.63
C THR A 79 -8.54 18.89 14.38
N ALA A 80 -7.47 18.67 15.16
CA ALA A 80 -7.26 17.40 15.85
C ALA A 80 -8.32 17.13 16.92
N SER A 81 -8.91 15.94 16.87
CA SER A 81 -9.84 15.40 17.87
C SER A 81 -9.68 13.89 17.95
N SER A 82 -10.29 13.24 18.92
CA SER A 82 -10.26 11.76 19.01
C SER A 82 -10.95 11.06 17.83
N ALA A 83 -11.83 11.73 17.10
CA ALA A 83 -12.47 11.20 15.90
C ALA A 83 -11.67 11.46 14.62
N GLN A 84 -10.76 12.44 14.65
CA GLN A 84 -9.90 12.87 13.53
C GLN A 84 -8.59 13.44 14.09
N ALA A 85 -7.61 12.58 14.33
CA ALA A 85 -6.39 13.00 15.04
C ALA A 85 -5.34 13.70 14.16
N CYS A 86 -5.59 13.85 12.86
CA CYS A 86 -4.68 14.52 11.90
C CYS A 86 -3.26 13.91 11.85
N LEU A 87 -3.13 12.61 12.06
CA LEU A 87 -1.85 11.88 12.11
C LEU A 87 -1.51 11.18 10.81
N LEU A 88 -2.52 10.89 9.96
CA LEU A 88 -2.37 10.25 8.66
C LEU A 88 -2.87 11.14 7.55
N ASP A 89 -2.29 10.97 6.34
CA ASP A 89 -2.82 11.58 5.13
C ASP A 89 -4.21 10.99 4.79
N ASP A 90 -5.05 11.81 4.13
CA ASP A 90 -6.44 11.44 3.79
C ASP A 90 -6.53 10.16 2.95
N VAL A 91 -5.56 9.93 2.06
CA VAL A 91 -5.54 8.76 1.17
C VAL A 91 -5.37 7.48 1.99
N LEU A 92 -4.41 7.48 2.93
CA LEU A 92 -4.16 6.34 3.80
C LEU A 92 -5.26 6.17 4.85
N ALA A 93 -5.82 7.27 5.36
CA ALA A 93 -6.93 7.23 6.31
C ALA A 93 -8.22 6.65 5.70
N GLN A 94 -8.41 6.79 4.37
CA GLN A 94 -9.47 6.13 3.63
C GLN A 94 -9.20 4.64 3.37
N GLY A 95 -8.02 4.15 3.74
CA GLY A 95 -7.68 2.73 3.66
C GLY A 95 -7.23 2.23 2.29
N THR A 96 -6.86 3.12 1.34
CA THR A 96 -6.36 2.66 0.03
C THR A 96 -5.16 3.47 -0.42
N LYS A 97 -4.05 2.79 -0.77
CA LYS A 97 -2.84 3.45 -1.28
C LYS A 97 -2.00 2.48 -2.11
N SER A 98 -1.48 2.92 -3.25
CA SER A 98 -0.55 2.16 -4.09
C SER A 98 -1.02 0.74 -4.42
N GLY A 99 -2.31 0.54 -4.73
CA GLY A 99 -2.86 -0.76 -5.08
C GLY A 99 -3.05 -1.72 -3.90
N TYR A 100 -2.94 -1.22 -2.66
CA TYR A 100 -3.23 -1.93 -1.42
C TYR A 100 -4.45 -1.34 -0.71
N SER A 101 -5.23 -2.22 -0.07
CA SER A 101 -6.31 -1.86 0.85
C SER A 101 -5.84 -2.09 2.28
N PHE A 102 -5.97 -1.08 3.14
CA PHE A 102 -5.59 -1.12 4.54
C PHE A 102 -6.83 -1.12 5.42
N ALA A 103 -6.84 -1.96 6.45
CA ALA A 103 -7.86 -1.96 7.48
C ALA A 103 -7.19 -1.97 8.86
N LEU A 104 -7.77 -1.26 9.81
CA LEU A 104 -7.39 -1.29 11.21
C LEU A 104 -8.61 -1.68 12.03
N THR A 105 -8.42 -2.65 12.91
CA THR A 105 -9.45 -3.13 13.83
C THR A 105 -8.89 -3.12 15.24
N GLY A 106 -9.55 -2.43 16.16
CA GLY A 106 -9.25 -2.46 17.60
C GLY A 106 -9.88 -3.68 18.27
N ASP A 107 -9.55 -3.89 19.53
CA ASP A 107 -10.07 -5.01 20.37
C ASP A 107 -11.50 -4.80 20.89
N GLY A 108 -12.10 -3.63 20.64
CA GLY A 108 -13.45 -3.27 21.10
C GLY A 108 -13.54 -2.87 22.56
N LEU A 109 -12.42 -2.74 23.26
CA LEU A 109 -12.34 -2.26 24.65
C LEU A 109 -12.17 -0.75 24.73
N VAL A 110 -12.45 -0.17 25.90
CA VAL A 110 -12.18 1.24 26.20
C VAL A 110 -11.57 1.33 27.61
N PRO A 111 -10.28 1.71 27.72
CA PRO A 111 -9.33 2.00 26.62
C PRO A 111 -8.95 0.75 25.83
N SER A 112 -8.79 0.90 24.50
CA SER A 112 -8.31 -0.16 23.63
C SER A 112 -6.84 -0.46 23.92
N VAL A 113 -6.50 -1.72 24.14
CA VAL A 113 -5.14 -2.17 24.51
C VAL A 113 -4.40 -2.84 23.35
N SER A 114 -5.12 -3.20 22.29
CA SER A 114 -4.53 -3.84 21.11
C SER A 114 -5.25 -3.43 19.82
N TYR A 115 -4.54 -3.56 18.70
CA TYR A 115 -5.08 -3.36 17.37
C TYR A 115 -4.44 -4.34 16.38
N LEU A 116 -5.11 -4.56 15.28
CA LEU A 116 -4.58 -5.29 14.13
C LEU A 116 -4.73 -4.41 12.89
N VAL A 117 -3.64 -4.22 12.17
CA VAL A 117 -3.63 -3.59 10.85
C VAL A 117 -3.36 -4.64 9.80
N THR A 118 -4.14 -4.66 8.75
CA THR A 118 -3.92 -5.51 7.57
C THR A 118 -3.76 -4.65 6.33
N GLY A 119 -2.82 -5.03 5.48
CA GLY A 119 -2.60 -4.43 4.15
C GLY A 119 -2.71 -5.52 3.09
N THR A 120 -3.81 -5.54 2.36
CA THR A 120 -4.15 -6.56 1.38
C THR A 120 -4.01 -6.01 -0.03
N PRO A 121 -3.33 -6.70 -0.98
CA PRO A 121 -3.27 -6.27 -2.36
C PRO A 121 -4.67 -6.27 -2.98
N GLN A 122 -5.05 -5.21 -3.70
CA GLN A 122 -6.37 -5.12 -4.36
C GLN A 122 -6.55 -6.18 -5.45
N ALA A 123 -5.44 -6.61 -6.08
CA ALA A 123 -5.42 -7.68 -7.06
C ALA A 123 -4.10 -8.46 -6.91
N VAL A 124 -4.17 -9.65 -6.31
CA VAL A 124 -3.01 -10.55 -6.14
C VAL A 124 -2.40 -10.87 -7.51
N GLY A 125 -1.06 -10.75 -7.61
CA GLY A 125 -0.32 -10.96 -8.87
C GLY A 125 -0.38 -9.79 -9.86
N SER A 126 -0.96 -8.65 -9.48
CA SER A 126 -1.03 -7.45 -10.31
C SER A 126 -0.64 -6.19 -9.53
N THR A 127 -1.26 -5.94 -8.38
CA THR A 127 -0.92 -4.80 -7.52
C THR A 127 0.10 -5.17 -6.45
N GLY A 128 0.23 -6.43 -6.13
CA GLY A 128 1.17 -7.04 -5.20
C GLY A 128 0.87 -8.52 -5.04
N GLN A 129 1.81 -9.27 -4.47
CA GLN A 129 1.66 -10.71 -4.20
C GLN A 129 1.38 -10.96 -2.70
N ARG A 130 2.04 -10.21 -1.82
CA ARG A 130 2.02 -10.45 -0.38
C ARG A 130 0.98 -9.60 0.33
N MET A 131 0.28 -10.20 1.29
CA MET A 131 -0.48 -9.49 2.31
C MET A 131 0.44 -9.16 3.49
N PHE A 132 0.23 -8.02 4.13
CA PHE A 132 0.99 -7.60 5.31
C PHE A 132 0.05 -7.42 6.49
N CYS A 133 0.55 -7.67 7.70
CA CYS A 133 -0.16 -7.34 8.94
C CYS A 133 0.80 -6.90 10.03
N THR A 134 0.29 -6.14 10.98
CA THR A 134 1.02 -5.67 12.15
C THR A 134 0.05 -5.40 13.29
N ASP A 135 0.56 -5.45 14.50
CA ASP A 135 -0.18 -5.22 15.74
C ASP A 135 0.53 -4.17 16.62
N GLN A 136 0.12 -4.06 17.90
CA GLN A 136 0.70 -3.15 18.89
C GLN A 136 2.21 -3.39 19.16
N ASN A 137 2.77 -4.54 18.76
CA ASN A 137 4.20 -4.82 18.85
C ASN A 137 5.00 -4.15 17.73
N SER A 138 4.31 -3.57 16.74
CA SER A 138 4.89 -2.87 15.59
C SER A 138 5.78 -3.74 14.68
N VAL A 139 5.72 -5.08 14.86
CA VAL A 139 6.38 -6.03 13.97
C VAL A 139 5.52 -6.24 12.74
N ILE A 140 6.10 -6.13 11.56
CA ILE A 140 5.38 -6.37 10.31
C ILE A 140 5.57 -7.83 9.92
N HIS A 141 4.47 -8.53 9.80
CA HIS A 141 4.40 -9.90 9.28
C HIS A 141 3.89 -9.89 7.84
N TYR A 142 4.16 -10.95 7.11
CA TYR A 142 3.63 -11.09 5.76
C TYR A 142 3.09 -12.49 5.49
N ASP A 143 2.14 -12.58 4.58
CA ASP A 143 1.67 -13.82 3.99
C ASP A 143 1.86 -13.81 2.48
N SER A 144 2.52 -14.84 1.95
CA SER A 144 2.87 -14.93 0.54
C SER A 144 1.71 -15.32 -0.37
N SER A 145 0.60 -15.82 0.21
CA SER A 145 -0.61 -16.16 -0.55
C SER A 145 -1.50 -14.96 -0.87
N GLY A 146 -1.23 -13.81 -0.20
CA GLY A 146 -2.04 -12.60 -0.34
C GLY A 146 -3.33 -12.61 0.47
N SER A 147 -3.53 -13.61 1.35
CA SER A 147 -4.71 -13.72 2.20
C SER A 147 -4.40 -14.47 3.51
N GLY A 148 -4.77 -13.90 4.64
CA GLY A 148 -4.68 -14.59 5.93
C GLY A 148 -3.45 -14.31 6.77
N CYS A 149 -2.87 -13.12 6.69
CA CYS A 149 -1.76 -12.69 7.54
C CYS A 149 -2.17 -12.58 9.02
N THR A 150 -1.36 -13.15 9.90
CA THR A 150 -1.52 -13.11 11.36
C THR A 150 -0.18 -12.82 12.05
N SER A 151 -0.19 -12.56 13.35
CA SER A 151 1.03 -12.39 14.16
C SER A 151 1.91 -13.66 14.23
N ALA A 152 1.41 -14.81 13.80
CA ALA A 152 2.18 -16.05 13.67
C ALA A 152 2.83 -16.21 12.28
N SER A 153 2.51 -15.34 11.33
CA SER A 153 3.11 -15.33 9.98
C SER A 153 4.58 -14.90 10.05
N PRO A 154 5.40 -15.23 9.02
CA PRO A 154 6.79 -14.78 8.96
C PRO A 154 6.94 -13.27 9.10
N THR A 155 7.99 -12.83 9.79
CA THR A 155 8.33 -11.42 9.94
C THR A 155 9.04 -10.88 8.71
N LEU A 156 8.82 -9.60 8.44
CA LEU A 156 9.56 -8.89 7.42
C LEU A 156 10.83 -8.32 8.07
N ASP A 157 11.98 -8.87 7.67
CA ASP A 157 13.32 -8.40 8.11
C ASP A 157 13.74 -7.10 7.41
#